data_c0575e7615fafe3f5964f5f0193155d7
#
_entry.id   c0575e7615fafe3f5964f5f0193155d7
#
_cell.length_a   1.000
_cell.length_b   1.000
_cell.length_c   1.000
_cell.angle_alpha   90.00
_cell.angle_beta   90.00
_cell.angle_gamma   90.00
#
_symmetry.space_group_name_H-M   'P 1'
#
loop_
_entity.id
_entity.type
_entity.pdbx_description
1 polymer ?
#
loop_
_entity_poly.entity_id
_entity_poly.type
_entity_poly.pdbx_seq_one_letter_code
_entity_poly.pdbx_strand_id
1 'polypeptide(L)'
;VMDMFVSIDALDSIRFSSQKEDGWYIEAAKQEMEAGNIIYAGKYSAPDYEQILSEGCGLAIENTMIYHTPEVKEQLEKFNIPVMVDYSSYEKNPLGRTEWVKLYGLLTGHEEEAEQAFEAEAGAFEAVSQEEPTGKTVAFFYITSTGEANVRKSADYLPKMIELAGGTYIFKDLGDEDDAASTLSMQMEEFYAGAKDADYIIYN
;
A
#
# COMPACT_ATOMS: atom_id res chain seq x y z
N VAL A 1 -1.04 -4.96 -1.86
CA VAL A 1 -1.74 -6.16 -2.35
C VAL A 1 -0.75 -7.30 -2.61
N MET A 2 0.14 -7.19 -3.60
CA MET A 2 1.11 -8.26 -3.95
C MET A 2 1.87 -8.82 -2.75
N ASP A 3 2.38 -7.97 -1.87
CA ASP A 3 3.10 -8.36 -0.66
C ASP A 3 2.23 -9.21 0.30
N MET A 4 0.94 -8.91 0.39
CA MET A 4 -0.01 -9.70 1.20
C MET A 4 -0.18 -11.13 0.65
N PHE A 5 -0.20 -11.30 -0.68
CA PHE A 5 -0.23 -12.64 -1.27
C PHE A 5 1.08 -13.41 -1.03
N VAL A 6 2.22 -12.70 -1.03
CA VAL A 6 3.51 -13.32 -0.66
C VAL A 6 3.49 -13.78 0.80
N SER A 7 2.96 -12.97 1.72
CA SER A 7 2.98 -13.27 3.16
C SER A 7 2.13 -14.48 3.55
N ILE A 8 1.18 -14.88 2.70
CA ILE A 8 0.29 -16.04 2.91
C ILE A 8 0.55 -17.19 1.93
N ASP A 9 1.67 -17.15 1.20
CA ASP A 9 2.07 -18.16 0.21
C ASP A 9 1.02 -18.41 -0.90
N ALA A 10 0.31 -17.35 -1.31
CA ALA A 10 -0.80 -17.42 -2.27
C ALA A 10 -0.48 -16.78 -3.64
N LEU A 11 0.79 -16.63 -4.01
CA LEU A 11 1.19 -16.04 -5.28
C LEU A 11 0.70 -16.83 -6.51
N ASP A 12 0.52 -18.14 -6.38
CA ASP A 12 -0.02 -19.01 -7.41
C ASP A 12 -1.48 -18.68 -7.78
N SER A 13 -2.19 -17.97 -6.91
CA SER A 13 -3.53 -17.44 -7.17
C SER A 13 -3.52 -16.20 -8.05
N ILE A 14 -2.36 -15.57 -8.28
CA ILE A 14 -2.23 -14.37 -9.12
C ILE A 14 -1.78 -14.78 -10.52
N ARG A 15 -2.62 -14.54 -11.51
CA ARG A 15 -2.28 -14.81 -12.92
C ARG A 15 -1.82 -13.56 -13.66
N PHE A 16 -2.29 -12.37 -13.27
CA PHE A 16 -2.06 -11.14 -14.01
C PHE A 16 -1.50 -10.02 -13.14
N SER A 17 -0.67 -9.20 -13.75
CA SER A 17 -0.18 -7.95 -13.19
C SER A 17 -0.37 -6.81 -14.19
N SER A 18 -0.84 -5.65 -13.70
CA SER A 18 -0.86 -4.40 -14.47
C SER A 18 0.49 -3.68 -14.45
N GLN A 19 1.47 -4.20 -13.71
CA GLN A 19 2.83 -3.71 -13.63
C GLN A 19 3.77 -4.72 -14.30
N LYS A 20 4.73 -4.22 -15.07
CA LYS A 20 5.79 -5.03 -15.68
C LYS A 20 6.76 -5.51 -14.62
N GLU A 21 7.52 -6.56 -14.96
CA GLU A 21 8.53 -7.16 -14.10
C GLU A 21 9.52 -6.12 -13.54
N ASP A 22 10.07 -5.25 -14.38
CA ASP A 22 11.05 -4.21 -14.03
C ASP A 22 10.50 -3.13 -13.08
N GLY A 23 9.18 -3.04 -12.95
CA GLY A 23 8.50 -2.14 -12.02
C GLY A 23 8.30 -2.71 -10.61
N TRP A 24 8.54 -4.01 -10.39
CA TRP A 24 8.37 -4.64 -9.09
C TRP A 24 9.66 -4.56 -8.24
N TYR A 25 9.50 -4.25 -6.95
CA TYR A 25 10.56 -4.36 -5.92
C TYR A 25 10.43 -5.67 -5.13
N ILE A 26 9.31 -6.39 -5.26
CA ILE A 26 9.05 -7.68 -4.60
C ILE A 26 9.69 -8.77 -5.45
N GLU A 27 10.77 -9.37 -4.95
CA GLU A 27 11.56 -10.34 -5.68
C GLU A 27 10.76 -11.59 -6.08
N ALA A 28 9.88 -12.08 -5.18
CA ALA A 28 9.01 -13.21 -5.47
C ALA A 28 8.09 -12.94 -6.67
N ALA A 29 7.54 -11.72 -6.79
CA ALA A 29 6.69 -11.35 -7.92
C ALA A 29 7.48 -11.30 -9.25
N LYS A 30 8.75 -10.84 -9.22
CA LYS A 30 9.62 -10.88 -10.41
C LYS A 30 9.88 -12.31 -10.86
N GLN A 31 10.26 -13.19 -9.94
CA GLN A 31 10.54 -14.59 -10.22
C GLN A 31 9.33 -15.29 -10.85
N GLU A 32 8.12 -15.04 -10.35
CA GLU A 32 6.89 -15.59 -10.91
C GLU A 32 6.58 -15.02 -12.32
N MET A 33 6.92 -13.76 -12.57
CA MET A 33 6.80 -13.16 -13.90
C MET A 33 7.86 -13.70 -14.87
N GLU A 34 9.12 -13.87 -14.46
CA GLU A 34 10.18 -14.50 -15.26
C GLU A 34 9.84 -15.95 -15.60
N ALA A 35 9.23 -16.67 -14.66
CA ALA A 35 8.75 -18.04 -14.89
C ALA A 35 7.51 -18.11 -15.79
N GLY A 36 6.85 -16.99 -16.06
CA GLY A 36 5.60 -16.92 -16.84
C GLY A 36 4.35 -17.34 -16.05
N ASN A 37 4.46 -17.52 -14.75
CA ASN A 37 3.32 -17.81 -13.87
C ASN A 37 2.44 -16.57 -13.68
N ILE A 38 3.05 -15.38 -13.55
CA ILE A 38 2.35 -14.09 -13.56
C ILE A 38 2.64 -13.38 -14.89
N ILE A 39 1.59 -12.91 -15.56
CA ILE A 39 1.67 -12.30 -16.89
C ILE A 39 1.35 -10.81 -16.79
N TYR A 40 2.11 -9.96 -17.49
CA TYR A 40 1.73 -8.58 -17.69
C TYR A 40 0.54 -8.48 -18.64
N ALA A 41 -0.60 -8.08 -18.13
CA ALA A 41 -1.86 -7.97 -18.90
C ALA A 41 -2.24 -6.51 -19.27
N GLY A 42 -1.25 -5.67 -19.51
CA GLY A 42 -1.47 -4.25 -19.81
C GLY A 42 -1.59 -3.38 -18.54
N LYS A 43 -1.68 -2.08 -18.74
CA LYS A 43 -1.91 -1.13 -17.64
C LYS A 43 -3.36 -1.24 -17.14
N TYR A 44 -3.62 -0.89 -15.87
CA TYR A 44 -4.97 -0.83 -15.31
C TYR A 44 -5.95 -0.01 -16.16
N SER A 45 -5.48 1.02 -16.86
CA SER A 45 -6.27 1.89 -17.75
C SER A 45 -6.42 1.38 -19.18
N ALA A 46 -5.69 0.32 -19.56
CA ALA A 46 -5.71 -0.28 -20.90
C ALA A 46 -5.27 -1.76 -20.79
N PRO A 47 -6.08 -2.62 -20.18
CA PRO A 47 -5.76 -4.03 -20.03
C PRO A 47 -5.92 -4.79 -21.35
N ASP A 48 -5.18 -5.87 -21.49
CA ASP A 48 -5.32 -6.83 -22.60
C ASP A 48 -6.48 -7.79 -22.30
N TYR A 49 -7.68 -7.42 -22.70
CA TYR A 49 -8.88 -8.21 -22.46
C TYR A 49 -8.84 -9.58 -23.13
N GLU A 50 -8.21 -9.72 -24.29
CA GLU A 50 -8.10 -10.99 -24.99
C GLU A 50 -7.27 -11.98 -24.16
N GLN A 51 -6.13 -11.54 -23.66
CA GLN A 51 -5.27 -12.34 -22.80
C GLN A 51 -5.96 -12.69 -21.48
N ILE A 52 -6.60 -11.71 -20.83
CA ILE A 52 -7.32 -11.91 -19.57
C ILE A 52 -8.43 -12.95 -19.70
N LEU A 53 -9.17 -12.93 -20.81
CA LEU A 53 -10.23 -13.89 -21.08
C LEU A 53 -9.70 -15.28 -21.45
N SER A 54 -8.64 -15.35 -22.26
CA SER A 54 -8.07 -16.62 -22.71
C SER A 54 -7.46 -17.45 -21.58
N GLU A 55 -6.92 -16.78 -20.58
CA GLU A 55 -6.27 -17.39 -19.41
C GLU A 55 -7.24 -17.62 -18.23
N GLY A 56 -8.51 -17.21 -18.36
CA GLY A 56 -9.56 -17.57 -17.41
C GLY A 56 -9.53 -16.78 -16.09
N CYS A 57 -9.35 -15.47 -16.15
CA CYS A 57 -9.43 -14.59 -14.97
C CYS A 57 -10.78 -14.73 -14.23
N GLY A 58 -10.75 -15.09 -12.95
CA GLY A 58 -11.95 -15.27 -12.12
C GLY A 58 -12.35 -14.04 -11.33
N LEU A 59 -11.40 -13.15 -11.01
CA LEU A 59 -11.57 -11.93 -10.21
C LEU A 59 -10.51 -10.92 -10.61
N ALA A 60 -10.89 -9.67 -10.86
CA ALA A 60 -9.96 -8.56 -10.97
C ALA A 60 -9.89 -7.79 -9.64
N ILE A 61 -8.69 -7.61 -9.10
CA ILE A 61 -8.43 -6.79 -7.93
C ILE A 61 -7.75 -5.51 -8.41
N GLU A 62 -8.48 -4.41 -8.31
CA GLU A 62 -8.05 -3.10 -8.78
C GLU A 62 -7.85 -2.13 -7.61
N ASN A 63 -6.95 -1.18 -7.75
CA ASN A 63 -6.87 -0.07 -6.82
C ASN A 63 -7.87 1.04 -7.19
N THR A 64 -7.99 2.06 -6.36
CA THR A 64 -8.94 3.17 -6.57
C THR A 64 -8.68 4.01 -7.83
N MET A 65 -7.52 3.86 -8.48
CA MET A 65 -7.23 4.49 -9.78
C MET A 65 -8.19 4.02 -10.88
N ILE A 66 -8.82 2.84 -10.72
CA ILE A 66 -9.82 2.33 -11.66
C ILE A 66 -11.00 3.30 -11.83
N TYR A 67 -11.29 4.14 -10.85
CA TYR A 67 -12.34 5.15 -10.94
C TYR A 67 -12.04 6.29 -11.92
N HIS A 68 -10.79 6.43 -12.36
CA HIS A 68 -10.41 7.35 -13.44
C HIS A 68 -10.67 6.75 -14.83
N THR A 69 -10.93 5.45 -14.89
CA THR A 69 -11.20 4.70 -16.13
C THR A 69 -12.37 3.72 -15.90
N PRO A 70 -13.57 4.24 -15.57
CA PRO A 70 -14.71 3.40 -15.19
C PRO A 70 -15.12 2.41 -16.31
N GLU A 71 -14.84 2.75 -17.58
CA GLU A 71 -15.08 1.90 -18.73
C GLU A 71 -14.31 0.57 -18.67
N VAL A 72 -13.15 0.54 -18.04
CA VAL A 72 -12.36 -0.71 -17.85
C VAL A 72 -13.11 -1.64 -16.91
N LYS A 73 -13.56 -1.12 -15.75
CA LYS A 73 -14.36 -1.88 -14.80
C LYS A 73 -15.63 -2.44 -15.45
N GLU A 74 -16.39 -1.58 -16.15
CA GLU A 74 -17.60 -1.98 -16.85
C GLU A 74 -17.33 -3.06 -17.91
N GLN A 75 -16.20 -2.99 -18.60
CA GLN A 75 -15.84 -3.98 -19.62
C GLN A 75 -15.49 -5.33 -19.03
N LEU A 76 -14.73 -5.37 -17.91
CA LEU A 76 -14.44 -6.60 -17.17
C LEU A 76 -15.74 -7.26 -16.67
N GLU A 77 -16.62 -6.48 -16.07
CA GLU A 77 -17.93 -6.97 -15.59
C GLU A 77 -18.83 -7.50 -16.72
N LYS A 78 -18.82 -6.89 -17.90
CA LYS A 78 -19.50 -7.42 -19.10
C LYS A 78 -18.95 -8.78 -19.53
N PHE A 79 -17.68 -9.04 -19.27
CA PHE A 79 -17.07 -10.36 -19.51
C PHE A 79 -17.30 -11.35 -18.37
N ASN A 80 -18.15 -11.02 -17.39
CA ASN A 80 -18.42 -11.79 -16.18
C ASN A 80 -17.18 -11.97 -15.28
N ILE A 81 -16.24 -11.03 -15.32
CA ILE A 81 -15.13 -10.94 -14.40
C ILE A 81 -15.52 -9.92 -13.32
N PRO A 82 -15.85 -10.35 -12.09
CA PRO A 82 -16.14 -9.41 -11.02
C PRO A 82 -14.92 -8.55 -10.70
N VAL A 83 -15.14 -7.30 -10.33
CA VAL A 83 -14.08 -6.35 -9.99
C VAL A 83 -14.20 -5.96 -8.53
N MET A 84 -13.21 -6.32 -7.74
CA MET A 84 -13.02 -5.86 -6.37
C MET A 84 -12.08 -4.66 -6.37
N VAL A 85 -12.47 -3.58 -5.69
CA VAL A 85 -11.58 -2.43 -5.52
C VAL A 85 -10.93 -2.49 -4.14
N ASP A 86 -9.60 -2.53 -4.12
CA ASP A 86 -8.80 -2.52 -2.90
C ASP A 86 -8.73 -1.11 -2.32
N TYR A 87 -9.08 -0.98 -1.04
CA TYR A 87 -9.02 0.24 -0.26
C TYR A 87 -7.98 0.18 0.87
N SER A 88 -7.15 -0.85 0.92
CA SER A 88 -6.15 -1.03 1.98
C SER A 88 -5.25 0.19 2.17
N SER A 89 -4.95 0.91 1.09
CA SER A 89 -4.15 2.13 1.13
C SER A 89 -4.84 3.33 1.80
N TYR A 90 -6.16 3.26 2.01
CA TYR A 90 -6.96 4.29 2.68
C TYR A 90 -7.11 4.04 4.19
N GLU A 91 -6.70 2.88 4.67
CA GLU A 91 -6.70 2.60 6.10
C GLU A 91 -5.72 3.53 6.81
N LYS A 92 -6.25 4.28 7.79
CA LYS A 92 -5.46 5.23 8.60
C LYS A 92 -4.67 4.52 9.71
N ASN A 93 -5.12 3.32 10.11
CA ASN A 93 -4.43 2.50 11.10
C ASN A 93 -3.50 1.50 10.39
N PRO A 94 -2.22 1.40 10.77
CA PRO A 94 -1.30 0.42 10.20
C PRO A 94 -1.80 -1.02 10.28
N LEU A 95 -2.38 -1.43 11.42
CA LEU A 95 -2.97 -2.76 11.56
C LEU A 95 -4.21 -2.95 10.67
N GLY A 96 -5.02 -1.91 10.46
CA GLY A 96 -6.13 -1.97 9.51
C GLY A 96 -5.63 -2.27 8.08
N ARG A 97 -4.47 -1.71 7.69
CA ARG A 97 -3.85 -2.06 6.39
C ARG A 97 -3.43 -3.51 6.34
N THR A 98 -2.80 -4.02 7.39
CA THR A 98 -2.36 -5.41 7.47
C THR A 98 -3.55 -6.37 7.49
N GLU A 99 -4.66 -6.01 8.16
CA GLU A 99 -5.84 -6.86 8.29
C GLU A 99 -6.48 -7.24 6.95
N TRP A 100 -6.26 -6.47 5.89
CA TRP A 100 -6.69 -6.82 4.54
C TRP A 100 -6.13 -8.17 4.05
N VAL A 101 -5.05 -8.65 4.63
CA VAL A 101 -4.50 -9.99 4.33
C VAL A 101 -5.53 -11.08 4.57
N LYS A 102 -6.42 -10.93 5.58
CA LYS A 102 -7.48 -11.90 5.88
C LYS A 102 -8.51 -12.00 4.74
N LEU A 103 -8.83 -10.87 4.09
CA LEU A 103 -9.70 -10.90 2.91
C LEU A 103 -9.04 -11.68 1.76
N TYR A 104 -7.74 -11.49 1.54
CA TYR A 104 -7.01 -12.23 0.51
C TYR A 104 -6.87 -13.71 0.86
N GLY A 105 -6.64 -14.06 2.12
CA GLY A 105 -6.68 -15.44 2.60
C GLY A 105 -8.02 -16.11 2.30
N LEU A 106 -9.13 -15.44 2.61
CA LEU A 106 -10.47 -15.94 2.32
C LEU A 106 -10.71 -16.17 0.81
N LEU A 107 -10.21 -15.26 -0.03
CA LEU A 107 -10.38 -15.34 -1.50
C LEU A 107 -9.56 -16.48 -2.13
N THR A 108 -8.46 -16.89 -1.48
CA THR A 108 -7.50 -17.87 -2.01
C THR A 108 -7.51 -19.21 -1.28
N GLY A 109 -8.30 -19.33 -0.20
CA GLY A 109 -8.33 -20.55 0.64
C GLY A 109 -7.12 -20.67 1.58
N HIS A 110 -6.50 -19.53 1.95
CA HIS A 110 -5.34 -19.43 2.86
C HIS A 110 -5.71 -18.67 4.13
N GLU A 111 -6.91 -18.94 4.70
CA GLU A 111 -7.43 -18.22 5.85
C GLU A 111 -6.55 -18.42 7.09
N GLU A 112 -5.98 -19.61 7.27
CA GLU A 112 -5.14 -19.94 8.42
C GLU A 112 -3.80 -19.19 8.35
N GLU A 113 -3.16 -19.17 7.18
CA GLU A 113 -1.93 -18.43 6.92
C GLU A 113 -2.15 -16.92 7.08
N ALA A 114 -3.30 -16.42 6.62
CA ALA A 114 -3.65 -15.02 6.74
C ALA A 114 -3.90 -14.59 8.20
N GLU A 115 -4.54 -15.42 9.00
CA GLU A 115 -4.71 -15.19 10.43
C GLU A 115 -3.35 -15.17 11.13
N GLN A 116 -2.48 -16.15 10.85
CA GLN A 116 -1.14 -16.23 11.42
C GLN A 116 -0.29 -15.03 11.04
N ALA A 117 -0.33 -14.61 9.77
CA ALA A 117 0.39 -13.43 9.30
C ALA A 117 -0.09 -12.15 10.01
N PHE A 118 -1.40 -11.96 10.12
CA PHE A 118 -1.97 -10.83 10.83
C PHE A 118 -1.63 -10.84 12.33
N GLU A 119 -1.76 -11.99 13.01
CA GLU A 119 -1.46 -12.10 14.44
C GLU A 119 0.02 -11.84 14.74
N ALA A 120 0.93 -12.28 13.87
CA ALA A 120 2.35 -12.00 14.00
C ALA A 120 2.66 -10.50 13.95
N GLU A 121 2.09 -9.80 12.98
CA GLU A 121 2.23 -8.34 12.85
C GLU A 121 1.56 -7.60 14.02
N ALA A 122 0.35 -8.00 14.40
CA ALA A 122 -0.37 -7.40 15.53
C ALA A 122 0.39 -7.58 16.84
N GLY A 123 0.98 -8.75 17.07
CA GLY A 123 1.79 -9.04 18.26
C GLY A 123 3.08 -8.21 18.29
N ALA A 124 3.76 -8.07 17.15
CA ALA A 124 4.94 -7.20 17.05
C ALA A 124 4.60 -5.72 17.30
N PHE A 125 3.47 -5.28 16.77
CA PHE A 125 2.94 -3.95 16.97
C PHE A 125 2.56 -3.67 18.42
N GLU A 126 1.90 -4.61 19.09
CA GLU A 126 1.56 -4.52 20.50
C GLU A 126 2.82 -4.43 21.36
N ALA A 127 3.83 -5.26 21.10
CA ALA A 127 5.09 -5.25 21.83
C ALA A 127 5.78 -3.88 21.75
N VAL A 128 5.85 -3.27 20.56
CA VAL A 128 6.43 -1.94 20.37
C VAL A 128 5.60 -0.86 21.06
N SER A 129 4.26 -0.96 21.01
CA SER A 129 3.36 0.04 21.61
C SER A 129 3.41 0.09 23.14
N GLN A 130 3.91 -0.98 23.79
CA GLN A 130 4.09 -1.04 25.24
C GLN A 130 5.42 -0.46 25.73
N GLU A 131 6.34 -0.15 24.82
CA GLU A 131 7.61 0.49 25.14
C GLU A 131 7.38 1.95 25.60
N GLU A 132 8.21 2.43 26.51
CA GLU A 132 8.15 3.82 26.96
C GLU A 132 8.44 4.77 25.79
N PRO A 133 7.69 5.89 25.66
CA PRO A 133 7.94 6.87 24.62
C PRO A 133 9.38 7.36 24.64
N THR A 134 10.01 7.36 23.49
CA THR A 134 11.43 7.73 23.35
C THR A 134 11.67 9.23 23.56
N GLY A 135 10.64 10.07 23.43
CA GLY A 135 10.72 11.52 23.40
C GLY A 135 11.44 12.07 22.16
N LYS A 136 11.73 11.21 21.17
CA LYS A 136 12.42 11.57 19.94
C LYS A 136 11.48 12.13 18.90
N THR A 137 11.96 13.10 18.14
CA THR A 137 11.21 13.74 17.06
C THR A 137 11.66 13.19 15.71
N VAL A 138 10.69 12.99 14.80
CA VAL A 138 10.92 12.36 13.50
C VAL A 138 10.36 13.23 12.37
N ALA A 139 11.20 13.54 11.38
CA ALA A 139 10.81 14.08 10.08
C ALA A 139 10.72 12.93 9.06
N PHE A 140 9.61 12.84 8.32
CA PHE A 140 9.45 11.91 7.20
C PHE A 140 9.04 12.69 5.97
N PHE A 141 9.79 12.57 4.86
CA PHE A 141 9.56 13.33 3.65
C PHE A 141 10.22 12.71 2.43
N TYR A 142 9.85 13.21 1.25
CA TYR A 142 10.65 13.11 0.03
C TYR A 142 10.70 14.46 -0.70
N ILE A 143 11.65 14.62 -1.62
CA ILE A 143 11.75 15.81 -2.45
C ILE A 143 11.03 15.55 -3.79
N THR A 144 10.10 16.43 -4.14
CA THR A 144 9.38 16.38 -5.42
C THR A 144 10.29 16.75 -6.58
N SER A 145 9.88 16.44 -7.80
CA SER A 145 10.59 16.86 -9.01
C SER A 145 10.67 18.39 -9.18
N THR A 146 9.82 19.13 -8.47
CA THR A 146 9.81 20.59 -8.43
C THR A 146 10.68 21.18 -7.33
N GLY A 147 11.33 20.33 -6.50
CA GLY A 147 12.24 20.74 -5.42
C GLY A 147 11.53 21.11 -4.13
N GLU A 148 10.25 20.79 -3.98
CA GLU A 148 9.49 20.96 -2.74
C GLU A 148 9.62 19.74 -1.85
N ALA A 149 9.53 19.93 -0.52
CA ALA A 149 9.43 18.82 0.41
C ALA A 149 7.98 18.33 0.48
N ASN A 150 7.74 17.05 0.18
CA ASN A 150 6.45 16.42 0.37
C ASN A 150 6.45 15.68 1.71
N VAL A 151 5.55 16.07 2.60
CA VAL A 151 5.43 15.55 3.97
C VAL A 151 4.07 14.89 4.17
N ARG A 152 3.96 14.04 5.19
CA ARG A 152 2.69 13.39 5.54
C ARG A 152 1.84 14.31 6.40
N LYS A 153 0.53 14.29 6.17
CA LYS A 153 -0.44 14.95 7.05
C LYS A 153 -0.71 14.11 8.29
N SER A 154 -1.18 14.73 9.36
CA SER A 154 -1.40 14.10 10.66
C SER A 154 -2.31 12.86 10.62
N ALA A 155 -3.29 12.84 9.73
CA ALA A 155 -4.23 11.72 9.57
C ALA A 155 -3.68 10.53 8.78
N ASP A 156 -2.48 10.64 8.17
CA ASP A 156 -1.85 9.53 7.45
C ASP A 156 -1.37 8.43 8.42
N TYR A 157 -1.26 7.20 7.91
CA TYR A 157 -0.81 6.06 8.72
C TYR A 157 0.64 6.16 9.19
N LEU A 158 1.53 6.86 8.46
CA LEU A 158 2.94 7.01 8.83
C LEU A 158 3.16 7.80 10.12
N PRO A 159 2.51 8.97 10.35
CA PRO A 159 2.51 9.60 11.67
C PRO A 159 2.08 8.66 12.79
N LYS A 160 1.05 7.83 12.55
CA LYS A 160 0.61 6.81 13.51
C LYS A 160 1.69 5.76 13.80
N MET A 161 2.40 5.28 12.79
CA MET A 161 3.53 4.36 12.97
C MET A 161 4.63 4.98 13.82
N ILE A 162 4.96 6.26 13.58
CA ILE A 162 5.96 6.99 14.35
C ILE A 162 5.54 7.12 15.83
N GLU A 163 4.27 7.47 16.10
CA GLU A 163 3.71 7.56 17.45
C GLU A 163 3.77 6.21 18.18
N LEU A 164 3.41 5.13 17.48
CA LEU A 164 3.42 3.79 18.04
C LEU A 164 4.84 3.27 18.32
N ALA A 165 5.82 3.71 17.55
CA ALA A 165 7.24 3.48 17.83
C ALA A 165 7.79 4.37 18.96
N GLY A 166 6.92 5.12 19.68
CA GLY A 166 7.28 5.99 20.79
C GLY A 166 7.95 7.29 20.37
N GLY A 167 7.90 7.64 19.06
CA GLY A 167 8.41 8.91 18.54
C GLY A 167 7.32 9.98 18.45
N THR A 168 7.73 11.16 18.06
CA THR A 168 6.80 12.28 17.77
C THR A 168 7.05 12.77 16.37
N TYR A 169 6.02 12.70 15.51
CA TYR A 169 6.11 13.27 14.17
C TYR A 169 6.09 14.81 14.25
N ILE A 170 7.06 15.48 13.61
CA ILE A 170 7.24 16.93 13.75
C ILE A 170 6.10 17.75 13.12
N PHE A 171 5.42 17.21 12.10
CA PHE A 171 4.29 17.85 11.41
C PHE A 171 2.93 17.27 11.87
N LYS A 172 2.83 16.85 13.14
CA LYS A 172 1.63 16.21 13.70
C LYS A 172 0.35 17.07 13.65
N ASP A 173 0.50 18.39 13.54
CA ASP A 173 -0.63 19.33 13.47
C ASP A 173 -0.95 19.77 12.03
N LEU A 174 -0.37 19.09 11.02
CA LEU A 174 -0.54 19.45 9.61
C LEU A 174 -1.74 18.73 9.00
N GLY A 175 -2.72 19.52 8.51
CA GLY A 175 -3.95 19.04 7.88
C GLY A 175 -5.06 18.69 8.89
N ASP A 176 -6.25 18.49 8.38
CA ASP A 176 -7.44 18.10 9.14
C ASP A 176 -7.66 16.59 9.06
N GLU A 177 -8.33 16.00 10.08
CA GLU A 177 -8.64 14.56 10.13
C GLU A 177 -9.49 14.07 8.95
N ASP A 178 -10.31 14.95 8.38
CA ASP A 178 -11.20 14.67 7.26
C ASP A 178 -10.55 14.93 5.89
N ASP A 179 -9.29 15.39 5.86
CA ASP A 179 -8.61 15.68 4.60
C ASP A 179 -8.29 14.37 3.86
N ALA A 180 -8.85 14.22 2.66
CA ALA A 180 -8.65 13.05 1.81
C ALA A 180 -7.20 12.89 1.31
N ALA A 181 -6.43 13.99 1.26
CA ALA A 181 -5.05 13.94 0.84
C ALA A 181 -4.13 13.55 2.00
N SER A 182 -3.34 12.50 1.82
CA SER A 182 -2.40 11.99 2.82
C SER A 182 -1.11 12.82 2.94
N THR A 183 -0.84 13.69 1.96
CA THR A 183 0.42 14.44 1.84
C THR A 183 0.18 15.92 1.58
N LEU A 184 1.20 16.72 1.87
CA LEU A 184 1.30 18.13 1.52
C LEU A 184 2.70 18.44 1.02
N SER A 185 2.80 19.22 -0.07
CA SER A 185 4.09 19.80 -0.52
C SER A 185 4.27 21.18 0.11
N MET A 186 5.46 21.43 0.63
CA MET A 186 5.85 22.72 1.22
C MET A 186 7.21 23.18 0.68
N GLN A 187 7.46 24.48 0.76
CA GLN A 187 8.74 25.03 0.33
C GLN A 187 9.88 24.56 1.25
N MET A 188 11.08 24.42 0.68
CA MET A 188 12.24 23.89 1.41
C MET A 188 12.61 24.72 2.64
N GLU A 189 12.40 26.03 2.60
CA GLU A 189 12.67 26.91 3.73
C GLU A 189 11.72 26.64 4.90
N GLU A 190 10.44 26.39 4.61
CA GLU A 190 9.43 26.03 5.61
C GLU A 190 9.72 24.65 6.21
N PHE A 191 10.00 23.67 5.34
CA PHE A 191 10.41 22.34 5.75
C PHE A 191 11.65 22.39 6.66
N TYR A 192 12.69 23.09 6.23
CA TYR A 192 13.93 23.19 7.00
C TYR A 192 13.70 23.84 8.36
N ALA A 193 12.89 24.90 8.42
CA ALA A 193 12.58 25.57 9.67
C ALA A 193 11.89 24.61 10.69
N GLY A 194 11.02 23.71 10.21
CA GLY A 194 10.34 22.71 11.03
C GLY A 194 11.20 21.50 11.37
N ALA A 195 12.04 21.05 10.44
CA ALA A 195 12.73 19.75 10.50
C ALA A 195 14.17 19.80 11.02
N LYS A 196 14.83 20.97 11.03
CA LYS A 196 16.28 21.11 11.33
C LYS A 196 16.70 20.60 12.72
N ASP A 197 15.79 20.58 13.66
CA ASP A 197 16.02 20.17 15.05
C ASP A 197 15.42 18.77 15.33
N ALA A 198 14.94 18.04 14.29
CA ALA A 198 14.44 16.69 14.47
C ALA A 198 15.57 15.72 14.82
N ASP A 199 15.29 14.79 15.76
CA ASP A 199 16.27 13.76 16.16
C ASP A 199 16.54 12.77 15.02
N TYR A 200 15.52 12.45 14.23
CA TYR A 200 15.62 11.53 13.09
C TYR A 200 15.01 12.14 11.84
N ILE A 201 15.69 11.91 10.73
CA ILE A 201 15.21 12.27 9.38
C ILE A 201 15.10 11.01 8.55
N ILE A 202 13.90 10.73 8.06
CA ILE A 202 13.60 9.60 7.17
C ILE A 202 13.28 10.17 5.80
N TYR A 203 14.12 9.85 4.83
CA TYR A 203 13.93 10.18 3.42
C TYR A 203 13.36 8.98 2.67
N ASN A 204 12.22 9.18 1.95
CA ASN A 204 11.51 8.12 1.23
C ASN A 204 11.82 8.17 -0.27
#